data_5e9ae102dda4bac51139961bf998776c
#
_entry.id   5e9ae102dda4bac51139961bf998776c
#
_cell.length_a   1.000
_cell.length_b   1.000
_cell.length_c   1.000
_cell.angle_alpha   90.00
_cell.angle_beta   90.00
_cell.angle_gamma   90.00
#
_symmetry.space_group_name_H-M   'P 1'
#
loop_
_entity.id
_entity.type
_entity.pdbx_description
1 polymer ?
#
loop_
_entity_poly.entity_id
_entity_poly.type
_entity_poly.pdbx_seq_one_letter_code
_entity_poly.pdbx_strand_id
1 'polypeptide(L)'
;RQLDRALAGGAARLLERWFRDGRRLRPVEVVHDYRHTILDELDLGREAANASQLRRNFADGSLVYVPEVFWGLTRRNVMVMERIRGIPVTDLVTLREKNVDLKVLGERGVEIFFTQVFRDSFFHADMHPGNIFVDATDPADPRYIAIDCAIIGSLTEDDQYYLARNLLAIFRRDYHEVAQLHVECGWVPPDTRVPDFESAMRAVCEPVFERPIAEISFGQLLVYLFRVAGR
;
A
#
# COMPACT_ATOMS: atom_id res chain seq x y z
N ARG A 1 -9.76 -28.44 2.36
CA ARG A 1 -10.10 -27.01 2.64
C ARG A 1 -10.97 -26.78 3.88
N GLN A 2 -12.06 -27.54 4.15
CA GLN A 2 -12.82 -27.44 5.41
C GLN A 2 -12.09 -28.07 6.60
N LEU A 3 -11.37 -29.14 6.39
CA LEU A 3 -10.57 -29.85 7.42
C LEU A 3 -9.38 -28.97 7.87
N ASP A 4 -8.67 -28.33 6.94
CA ASP A 4 -7.54 -27.45 7.25
C ASP A 4 -7.97 -26.24 8.08
N ARG A 5 -9.18 -25.73 7.83
CA ARG A 5 -9.79 -24.62 8.58
C ARG A 5 -10.16 -24.99 10.02
N ALA A 6 -10.68 -26.18 10.22
CA ALA A 6 -11.00 -26.70 11.56
C ALA A 6 -9.71 -26.99 12.37
N LEU A 7 -8.66 -27.47 11.70
CA LEU A 7 -7.35 -27.72 12.29
C LEU A 7 -6.64 -26.44 12.72
N ALA A 8 -6.63 -25.40 11.86
CA ALA A 8 -6.02 -24.12 12.18
C ALA A 8 -6.69 -23.44 13.38
N GLY A 9 -8.03 -23.40 13.43
CA GLY A 9 -8.77 -22.86 14.56
C GLY A 9 -8.63 -23.68 15.85
N GLY A 10 -8.45 -25.01 15.74
CA GLY A 10 -8.16 -25.89 16.85
C GLY A 10 -6.76 -25.67 17.43
N ALA A 11 -5.76 -25.57 16.54
CA ALA A 11 -4.37 -25.30 16.91
C ALA A 11 -4.22 -23.91 17.54
N ALA A 12 -4.88 -22.90 17.01
CA ALA A 12 -4.86 -21.54 17.57
C ALA A 12 -5.42 -21.49 19.00
N ARG A 13 -6.53 -22.18 19.27
CA ARG A 13 -7.11 -22.31 20.63
C ARG A 13 -6.20 -23.06 21.59
N LEU A 14 -5.50 -24.10 21.13
CA LEU A 14 -4.51 -24.81 21.93
C LEU A 14 -3.31 -23.94 22.27
N LEU A 15 -2.78 -23.17 21.30
CA LEU A 15 -1.70 -22.23 21.50
C LEU A 15 -2.06 -21.15 22.53
N GLU A 16 -3.25 -20.60 22.44
CA GLU A 16 -3.74 -19.57 23.38
C GLU A 16 -3.88 -20.10 24.82
N ARG A 17 -4.22 -21.39 24.95
CA ARG A 17 -4.44 -22.05 26.25
C ARG A 17 -3.16 -22.57 26.91
N TRP A 18 -2.20 -23.04 26.13
CA TRP A 18 -1.05 -23.79 26.64
C TRP A 18 0.26 -23.00 26.63
N PHE A 19 0.38 -21.93 25.84
CA PHE A 19 1.59 -21.14 25.78
C PHE A 19 1.42 -19.80 26.51
N ARG A 20 2.43 -19.43 27.29
CA ARG A 20 2.44 -18.23 28.12
C ARG A 20 2.31 -16.94 27.29
N ASP A 21 2.88 -16.91 26.08
CA ASP A 21 2.77 -15.83 25.10
C ASP A 21 1.57 -15.98 24.14
N GLY A 22 0.86 -17.12 24.19
CA GLY A 22 -0.26 -17.40 23.31
C GLY A 22 -1.40 -16.41 23.46
N ARG A 23 -1.67 -15.94 24.68
CA ARG A 23 -2.69 -14.91 24.94
C ARG A 23 -2.30 -13.53 24.41
N ARG A 24 -1.00 -13.21 24.40
CA ARG A 24 -0.48 -11.95 23.88
C ARG A 24 -0.55 -11.90 22.35
N LEU A 25 -0.32 -13.02 21.69
CA LEU A 25 -0.33 -13.15 20.23
C LEU A 25 -1.73 -13.29 19.62
N ARG A 26 -2.76 -13.48 20.43
CA ARG A 26 -4.18 -13.62 20.01
C ARG A 26 -4.37 -14.50 18.76
N PRO A 27 -3.82 -15.72 18.74
CA PRO A 27 -3.77 -16.54 17.52
C PRO A 27 -5.16 -16.91 16.98
N VAL A 28 -6.19 -16.90 17.83
CA VAL A 28 -7.58 -17.15 17.39
C VAL A 28 -8.09 -15.96 16.58
N GLU A 29 -7.82 -14.72 17.02
CA GLU A 29 -8.17 -13.50 16.26
C GLU A 29 -7.42 -13.47 14.94
N VAL A 30 -6.11 -13.75 14.97
CA VAL A 30 -5.27 -13.81 13.76
C VAL A 30 -5.81 -14.81 12.73
N VAL A 31 -6.18 -16.03 13.17
CA VAL A 31 -6.77 -17.04 12.27
C VAL A 31 -8.14 -16.61 11.75
N HIS A 32 -8.93 -15.91 12.56
CA HIS A 32 -10.23 -15.39 12.15
C HIS A 32 -10.08 -14.28 11.11
N ASP A 33 -9.21 -13.32 11.35
CA ASP A 33 -8.95 -12.19 10.42
C ASP A 33 -8.32 -12.68 9.11
N TYR A 34 -7.36 -13.60 9.21
CA TYR A 34 -6.77 -14.25 8.03
C TYR A 34 -7.81 -14.99 7.19
N ARG A 35 -8.79 -15.64 7.86
CA ARG A 35 -9.90 -16.29 7.14
C ARG A 35 -10.78 -15.29 6.41
N HIS A 36 -11.10 -14.15 7.02
CA HIS A 36 -11.90 -13.10 6.37
C HIS A 36 -11.15 -12.51 5.19
N THR A 37 -9.87 -12.18 5.36
CA THR A 37 -9.01 -11.67 4.28
C THR A 37 -8.98 -12.62 3.07
N ILE A 38 -8.72 -13.92 3.30
CA ILE A 38 -8.72 -14.91 2.19
C ILE A 38 -10.09 -15.04 1.50
N LEU A 39 -11.19 -14.96 2.25
CA LEU A 39 -12.52 -15.06 1.65
C LEU A 39 -12.86 -13.82 0.83
N ASP A 40 -12.38 -12.68 1.25
CA ASP A 40 -12.51 -11.41 0.54
C ASP A 40 -11.64 -11.38 -0.72
N GLU A 41 -10.40 -11.87 -0.64
CA GLU A 41 -9.50 -12.04 -1.80
C GLU A 41 -10.04 -13.02 -2.86
N LEU A 42 -10.90 -13.95 -2.48
CA LEU A 42 -11.53 -14.89 -3.41
C LEU A 42 -12.80 -14.33 -4.08
N ASP A 43 -13.23 -13.13 -3.72
CA ASP A 43 -14.39 -12.49 -4.33
C ASP A 43 -13.98 -11.52 -5.45
N LEU A 44 -13.79 -12.06 -6.64
CA LEU A 44 -13.43 -11.29 -7.83
C LEU A 44 -14.49 -10.24 -8.24
N GLY A 45 -15.70 -10.32 -7.68
CA GLY A 45 -16.71 -9.28 -7.85
C GLY A 45 -16.34 -7.98 -7.11
N ARG A 46 -15.70 -8.10 -5.94
CA ARG A 46 -15.18 -6.94 -5.20
C ARG A 46 -13.98 -6.31 -5.92
N GLU A 47 -13.07 -7.14 -6.39
CA GLU A 47 -11.93 -6.67 -7.20
C GLU A 47 -12.41 -5.95 -8.46
N ALA A 48 -13.39 -6.48 -9.16
CA ALA A 48 -14.03 -5.86 -10.32
C ALA A 48 -14.65 -4.48 -9.98
N ALA A 49 -15.28 -4.36 -8.80
CA ALA A 49 -15.84 -3.10 -8.33
C ALA A 49 -14.75 -2.07 -8.02
N ASN A 50 -13.68 -2.50 -7.36
CA ASN A 50 -12.51 -1.68 -7.05
C ASN A 50 -11.83 -1.18 -8.33
N ALA A 51 -11.58 -2.08 -9.30
CA ALA A 51 -11.00 -1.73 -10.60
C ALA A 51 -11.88 -0.70 -11.34
N SER A 52 -13.21 -0.91 -11.33
CA SER A 52 -14.14 0.03 -11.95
C SER A 52 -14.16 1.40 -11.24
N GLN A 53 -13.99 1.44 -9.92
CA GLN A 53 -13.89 2.69 -9.17
C GLN A 53 -12.58 3.41 -9.49
N LEU A 54 -11.45 2.69 -9.46
CA LEU A 54 -10.14 3.25 -9.78
C LEU A 54 -10.12 3.80 -11.21
N ARG A 55 -10.72 3.08 -12.17
CA ARG A 55 -10.88 3.56 -13.54
C ARG A 55 -11.67 4.87 -13.61
N ARG A 56 -12.73 5.03 -12.81
CA ARG A 56 -13.49 6.31 -12.76
C ARG A 56 -12.68 7.44 -12.14
N ASN A 57 -11.91 7.16 -11.11
CA ASN A 57 -11.06 8.16 -10.44
C ASN A 57 -10.00 8.73 -11.39
N PHE A 58 -9.54 7.93 -12.35
CA PHE A 58 -8.57 8.32 -13.39
C PHE A 58 -9.19 8.30 -14.79
N ALA A 59 -10.41 8.81 -14.91
CA ALA A 59 -11.17 8.76 -16.17
C ALA A 59 -10.51 9.51 -17.34
N ASP A 60 -9.66 10.49 -17.07
CA ASP A 60 -8.83 11.17 -18.08
C ASP A 60 -7.73 10.27 -18.67
N GLY A 61 -7.37 9.18 -17.97
CA GLY A 61 -6.38 8.20 -18.40
C GLY A 61 -4.95 8.72 -18.57
N SER A 62 -4.68 9.94 -18.08
CA SER A 62 -3.38 10.60 -18.28
C SER A 62 -2.25 9.95 -17.47
N LEU A 63 -2.52 9.50 -16.25
CA LEU A 63 -1.52 8.96 -15.33
C LEU A 63 -1.52 7.44 -15.31
N VAL A 64 -2.69 6.85 -15.09
CA VAL A 64 -2.88 5.40 -14.99
C VAL A 64 -4.08 4.94 -15.79
N TYR A 65 -3.90 3.88 -16.53
CA TYR A 65 -4.96 3.18 -17.22
C TYR A 65 -5.39 1.95 -16.42
N VAL A 66 -6.68 1.81 -16.18
CA VAL A 66 -7.27 0.62 -15.57
C VAL A 66 -8.16 -0.05 -16.61
N PRO A 67 -7.98 -1.35 -16.91
CA PRO A 67 -8.77 -2.08 -17.90
C PRO A 67 -10.26 -2.05 -17.59
N GLU A 68 -11.08 -2.02 -18.63
CA GLU A 68 -12.52 -2.10 -18.48
C GLU A 68 -12.93 -3.49 -17.99
N VAL A 69 -13.84 -3.53 -17.00
CA VAL A 69 -14.44 -4.78 -16.51
C VAL A 69 -15.73 -5.08 -17.28
N PHE A 70 -15.80 -6.26 -17.87
CA PHE A 70 -17.02 -6.72 -18.55
C PHE A 70 -17.99 -7.36 -17.57
N TRP A 71 -18.84 -6.54 -16.96
CA TRP A 71 -19.76 -6.94 -15.90
C TRP A 71 -20.73 -8.05 -16.31
N GLY A 72 -21.15 -8.09 -17.58
CA GLY A 72 -22.01 -9.15 -18.10
C GLY A 72 -21.38 -10.56 -18.02
N LEU A 73 -20.04 -10.63 -18.01
CA LEU A 73 -19.26 -11.85 -17.97
C LEU A 73 -18.60 -12.09 -16.60
N THR A 74 -18.61 -11.11 -15.73
CA THR A 74 -17.98 -11.17 -14.41
C THR A 74 -18.93 -11.80 -13.38
N ARG A 75 -18.42 -12.68 -12.55
CA ARG A 75 -19.10 -13.37 -11.44
C ARG A 75 -18.17 -13.39 -10.23
N ARG A 76 -18.66 -13.81 -9.06
CA ARG A 76 -17.89 -13.90 -7.83
C ARG A 76 -16.53 -14.61 -7.96
N ASN A 77 -16.44 -15.62 -8.79
CA ASN A 77 -15.24 -16.46 -8.97
C ASN A 77 -14.58 -16.34 -10.35
N VAL A 78 -15.05 -15.40 -11.17
CA VAL A 78 -14.51 -15.11 -12.51
C VAL A 78 -14.64 -13.61 -12.75
N MET A 79 -13.52 -12.94 -13.01
CA MET A 79 -13.49 -11.56 -13.51
C MET A 79 -13.05 -11.57 -14.97
N VAL A 80 -13.78 -10.86 -15.80
CA VAL A 80 -13.45 -10.67 -17.22
C VAL A 80 -13.21 -9.19 -17.44
N MET A 81 -12.01 -8.88 -17.91
CA MET A 81 -11.60 -7.51 -18.21
C MET A 81 -10.99 -7.40 -19.59
N GLU A 82 -10.82 -6.18 -20.02
CA GLU A 82 -10.11 -5.82 -21.24
C GLU A 82 -8.69 -6.39 -21.24
N ARG A 83 -8.26 -6.91 -22.39
CA ARG A 83 -6.88 -7.36 -22.55
C ARG A 83 -5.96 -6.19 -22.77
N ILE A 84 -5.03 -5.99 -21.84
CA ILE A 84 -4.00 -4.94 -21.95
C ILE A 84 -2.83 -5.39 -22.83
N ARG A 85 -2.10 -4.39 -23.33
CA ARG A 85 -0.80 -4.54 -23.96
C ARG A 85 0.13 -3.55 -23.29
N GLY A 86 1.09 -4.06 -22.52
CA GLY A 86 2.04 -3.23 -21.78
C GLY A 86 3.30 -4.01 -21.46
N ILE A 87 4.35 -3.29 -21.10
CA ILE A 87 5.63 -3.85 -20.67
C ILE A 87 5.56 -3.96 -19.15
N PRO A 88 5.85 -5.11 -18.54
CA PRO A 88 5.96 -5.19 -17.08
C PRO A 88 6.90 -4.12 -16.53
N VAL A 89 6.49 -3.42 -15.47
CA VAL A 89 7.32 -2.34 -14.87
C VAL A 89 8.67 -2.84 -14.37
N THR A 90 8.78 -4.14 -14.10
CA THR A 90 10.04 -4.82 -13.71
C THR A 90 10.99 -5.10 -14.87
N ASP A 91 10.49 -5.07 -16.10
CA ASP A 91 11.31 -5.31 -17.30
C ASP A 91 12.03 -4.03 -17.76
N LEU A 92 12.99 -3.60 -16.93
CA LEU A 92 13.80 -2.41 -17.20
C LEU A 92 14.62 -2.52 -18.49
N VAL A 93 14.93 -3.73 -18.94
CA VAL A 93 15.68 -3.95 -20.19
C VAL A 93 14.82 -3.50 -21.37
N THR A 94 13.64 -4.07 -21.51
CA THR A 94 12.70 -3.72 -22.59
C THR A 94 12.27 -2.25 -22.52
N LEU A 95 12.06 -1.69 -21.32
CA LEU A 95 11.72 -0.27 -21.18
C LEU A 95 12.83 0.64 -21.70
N ARG A 96 14.09 0.33 -21.42
CA ARG A 96 15.25 1.09 -21.93
C ARG A 96 15.45 0.92 -23.45
N GLU A 97 15.29 -0.31 -23.97
CA GLU A 97 15.36 -0.58 -25.42
C GLU A 97 14.31 0.21 -26.20
N LYS A 98 13.14 0.43 -25.60
CA LYS A 98 12.07 1.26 -26.17
C LYS A 98 12.22 2.76 -25.89
N ASN A 99 13.32 3.17 -25.26
CA ASN A 99 13.63 4.56 -24.90
C ASN A 99 12.54 5.21 -24.03
N VAL A 100 11.91 4.43 -23.14
CA VAL A 100 10.91 4.95 -22.20
C VAL A 100 11.59 5.91 -21.22
N ASP A 101 11.02 7.10 -21.07
CA ASP A 101 11.50 8.06 -20.08
C ASP A 101 11.17 7.59 -18.65
N LEU A 102 12.14 6.93 -18.03
CA LEU A 102 12.00 6.39 -16.67
C LEU A 102 11.88 7.46 -15.61
N LYS A 103 12.32 8.70 -15.89
CA LYS A 103 12.19 9.82 -14.97
C LYS A 103 10.71 10.27 -14.94
N VAL A 104 10.13 10.51 -16.11
CA VAL A 104 8.71 10.82 -16.24
C VAL A 104 7.84 9.73 -15.64
N LEU A 105 8.19 8.45 -15.89
CA LEU A 105 7.49 7.32 -15.30
C LEU A 105 7.55 7.35 -13.77
N GLY A 106 8.72 7.62 -13.18
CA GLY A 106 8.87 7.74 -11.73
C GLY A 106 8.07 8.90 -11.13
N GLU A 107 8.09 10.07 -11.76
CA GLU A 107 7.31 11.24 -11.35
C GLU A 107 5.80 10.94 -11.36
N ARG A 108 5.31 10.25 -12.40
CA ARG A 108 3.91 9.81 -12.48
C ARG A 108 3.54 8.81 -11.39
N GLY A 109 4.44 7.87 -11.07
CA GLY A 109 4.20 6.93 -9.97
C GLY A 109 3.94 7.63 -8.65
N VAL A 110 4.73 8.66 -8.35
CA VAL A 110 4.54 9.51 -7.16
C VAL A 110 3.20 10.27 -7.23
N GLU A 111 2.89 10.88 -8.38
CA GLU A 111 1.65 11.63 -8.58
C GLU A 111 0.41 10.74 -8.43
N ILE A 112 0.44 9.52 -9.01
CA ILE A 112 -0.64 8.52 -8.85
C ILE A 112 -0.85 8.19 -7.38
N PHE A 113 0.23 7.94 -6.63
CA PHE A 113 0.15 7.62 -5.20
C PHE A 113 -0.52 8.75 -4.42
N PHE A 114 -0.03 9.99 -4.55
CA PHE A 114 -0.59 11.14 -3.84
C PHE A 114 -2.03 11.44 -4.25
N THR A 115 -2.36 11.26 -5.51
CA THR A 115 -3.72 11.43 -6.04
C THR A 115 -4.68 10.43 -5.40
N GLN A 116 -4.32 9.15 -5.37
CA GLN A 116 -5.13 8.11 -4.76
C GLN A 116 -5.33 8.34 -3.25
N VAL A 117 -4.28 8.74 -2.54
CA VAL A 117 -4.30 8.92 -1.08
C VAL A 117 -5.05 10.19 -0.68
N PHE A 118 -4.72 11.33 -1.29
CA PHE A 118 -5.18 12.63 -0.81
C PHE A 118 -6.37 13.22 -1.58
N ARG A 119 -6.51 12.92 -2.87
CA ARG A 119 -7.67 13.37 -3.66
C ARG A 119 -8.84 12.41 -3.53
N ASP A 120 -8.56 11.10 -3.69
CA ASP A 120 -9.61 10.10 -3.87
C ASP A 120 -9.96 9.37 -2.57
N SER A 121 -9.05 9.37 -1.56
CA SER A 121 -9.14 8.50 -0.37
C SER A 121 -9.41 7.03 -0.71
N PHE A 122 -8.90 6.61 -1.87
CA PHE A 122 -9.11 5.30 -2.43
C PHE A 122 -7.83 4.88 -3.14
N PHE A 123 -7.01 4.09 -2.47
CA PHE A 123 -5.67 3.78 -2.94
C PHE A 123 -5.40 2.27 -2.96
N HIS A 124 -4.62 1.87 -3.94
CA HIS A 124 -4.13 0.51 -4.04
C HIS A 124 -3.14 0.22 -2.91
N ALA A 125 -3.53 -0.67 -2.00
CA ALA A 125 -2.74 -0.95 -0.79
C ALA A 125 -1.68 -2.05 -1.00
N ASP A 126 -1.73 -2.78 -2.13
CA ASP A 126 -0.73 -3.79 -2.51
C ASP A 126 -0.23 -3.56 -3.94
N MET A 127 0.57 -2.53 -4.13
CA MET A 127 1.18 -2.22 -5.44
C MET A 127 2.34 -3.18 -5.76
N HIS A 128 2.03 -4.48 -5.89
CA HIS A 128 3.05 -5.43 -6.31
C HIS A 128 3.48 -5.17 -7.76
N PRO A 129 4.79 -5.04 -8.05
CA PRO A 129 5.26 -4.70 -9.40
C PRO A 129 4.83 -5.68 -10.50
N GLY A 130 4.49 -6.92 -10.13
CA GLY A 130 3.96 -7.94 -11.05
C GLY A 130 2.60 -7.61 -11.65
N ASN A 131 1.85 -6.70 -11.02
CA ASN A 131 0.50 -6.30 -11.44
C ASN A 131 0.48 -4.92 -12.12
N ILE A 132 1.67 -4.36 -12.37
CA ILE A 132 1.83 -3.03 -12.94
C ILE A 132 2.58 -3.15 -14.27
N PHE A 133 1.98 -2.56 -15.29
CA PHE A 133 2.55 -2.50 -16.63
C PHE A 133 2.73 -1.05 -17.07
N VAL A 134 3.51 -0.87 -18.11
CA VAL A 134 3.78 0.43 -18.74
C VAL A 134 3.28 0.41 -20.17
N ASP A 135 2.39 1.32 -20.51
CA ASP A 135 2.08 1.68 -21.88
C ASP A 135 3.19 2.59 -22.40
N ALA A 136 3.98 2.07 -23.31
CA ALA A 136 5.09 2.76 -23.97
C ALA A 136 4.75 3.12 -25.43
N THR A 137 3.48 3.35 -25.73
CA THR A 137 3.04 3.79 -27.07
C THR A 137 3.67 5.14 -27.41
N ASP A 138 3.75 6.04 -26.44
CA ASP A 138 4.62 7.21 -26.47
C ASP A 138 5.73 7.04 -25.40
N PRO A 139 6.97 6.77 -25.81
CA PRO A 139 8.06 6.57 -24.86
C PRO A 139 8.43 7.82 -24.04
N ALA A 140 8.15 9.03 -24.54
CA ALA A 140 8.38 10.29 -23.85
C ALA A 140 7.26 10.60 -22.85
N ASP A 141 6.09 9.97 -23.01
CA ASP A 141 4.88 10.17 -22.21
C ASP A 141 4.31 8.81 -21.72
N PRO A 142 5.10 7.96 -21.03
CA PRO A 142 4.70 6.62 -20.65
C PRO A 142 3.62 6.65 -19.57
N ARG A 143 2.65 5.72 -19.63
CA ARG A 143 1.55 5.61 -18.66
C ARG A 143 1.59 4.29 -17.91
N TYR A 144 1.16 4.30 -16.67
CA TYR A 144 0.96 3.08 -15.92
C TYR A 144 -0.33 2.36 -16.35
N ILE A 145 -0.31 1.03 -16.28
CA ILE A 145 -1.49 0.17 -16.40
C ILE A 145 -1.56 -0.68 -15.13
N ALA A 146 -2.65 -0.59 -14.38
CA ALA A 146 -2.89 -1.38 -13.19
C ALA A 146 -3.96 -2.44 -13.47
N ILE A 147 -3.66 -3.72 -13.19
CA ILE A 147 -4.56 -4.84 -13.52
C ILE A 147 -5.13 -5.57 -12.31
N ASP A 148 -4.52 -5.43 -11.13
CA ASP A 148 -4.97 -6.03 -9.89
C ASP A 148 -5.45 -4.92 -8.95
N CYS A 149 -6.67 -5.04 -8.43
CA CYS A 149 -7.27 -4.11 -7.49
C CYS A 149 -7.89 -4.86 -6.30
N ALA A 150 -7.35 -6.03 -5.94
CA ALA A 150 -7.88 -6.88 -4.89
C ALA A 150 -7.86 -6.18 -3.52
N ILE A 151 -6.75 -5.48 -3.22
CA ILE A 151 -6.54 -4.82 -1.93
C ILE A 151 -6.56 -3.31 -2.11
N ILE A 152 -7.64 -2.70 -1.67
CA ILE A 152 -7.84 -1.24 -1.67
C ILE A 152 -7.92 -0.75 -0.24
N GLY A 153 -7.20 0.32 0.06
CA GLY A 153 -7.30 1.08 1.30
C GLY A 153 -8.12 2.36 1.10
N SER A 154 -8.71 2.82 2.18
CA SER A 154 -9.33 4.14 2.27
C SER A 154 -8.92 4.82 3.56
N LEU A 155 -8.83 6.13 3.54
CA LEU A 155 -8.54 6.96 4.71
C LEU A 155 -9.77 7.75 5.10
N THR A 156 -9.95 7.96 6.40
CA THR A 156 -10.87 8.97 6.89
C THR A 156 -10.29 10.38 6.65
N GLU A 157 -11.12 11.42 6.74
CA GLU A 157 -10.63 12.81 6.64
C GLU A 157 -9.57 13.12 7.71
N ASP A 158 -9.75 12.60 8.92
CA ASP A 158 -8.78 12.75 10.00
C ASP A 158 -7.47 12.05 9.68
N ASP A 159 -7.49 10.81 9.17
CA ASP A 159 -6.29 10.08 8.78
C ASP A 159 -5.54 10.82 7.65
N GLN A 160 -6.26 11.36 6.66
CA GLN A 160 -5.66 12.15 5.59
C GLN A 160 -4.99 13.41 6.14
N TYR A 161 -5.67 14.12 7.04
CA TYR A 161 -5.16 15.32 7.66
C TYR A 161 -3.86 15.04 8.44
N TYR A 162 -3.86 14.02 9.29
CA TYR A 162 -2.68 13.64 10.05
C TYR A 162 -1.55 13.14 9.17
N LEU A 163 -1.85 12.34 8.15
CA LEU A 163 -0.86 11.86 7.19
C LEU A 163 -0.20 13.02 6.43
N ALA A 164 -1.00 13.98 5.96
CA ALA A 164 -0.49 15.17 5.27
C ALA A 164 0.43 16.02 6.18
N ARG A 165 0.02 16.25 7.43
CA ARG A 165 0.83 16.99 8.41
C ARG A 165 2.14 16.26 8.72
N ASN A 166 2.08 14.94 8.92
CA ASN A 166 3.28 14.14 9.17
C ASN A 166 4.26 14.22 8.00
N LEU A 167 3.80 14.04 6.76
CA LEU A 167 4.65 14.15 5.59
C LEU A 167 5.28 15.54 5.48
N LEU A 168 4.49 16.59 5.68
CA LEU A 168 4.98 17.97 5.64
C LEU A 168 6.04 18.23 6.73
N ALA A 169 5.80 17.76 7.95
CA ALA A 169 6.73 17.89 9.07
C ALA A 169 8.04 17.11 8.79
N ILE A 170 7.94 15.89 8.25
CA ILE A 170 9.10 15.09 7.85
C ILE A 170 9.94 15.83 6.79
N PHE A 171 9.32 16.36 5.73
CA PHE A 171 10.04 17.10 4.69
C PHE A 171 10.66 18.40 5.19
N ARG A 172 10.08 19.02 6.23
CA ARG A 172 10.64 20.20 6.91
C ARG A 172 11.67 19.85 7.97
N ARG A 173 11.91 18.54 8.21
CA ARG A 173 12.75 18.04 9.30
C ARG A 173 12.29 18.49 10.69
N ASP A 174 11.00 18.77 10.84
CA ASP A 174 10.36 19.11 12.12
C ASP A 174 9.95 17.83 12.85
N TYR A 175 10.95 17.19 13.46
CA TYR A 175 10.75 15.92 14.16
C TYR A 175 9.94 16.07 15.45
N HIS A 176 9.91 17.28 16.01
CA HIS A 176 9.06 17.58 17.16
C HIS A 176 7.58 17.47 16.78
N GLU A 177 7.17 18.14 15.69
CA GLU A 177 5.82 18.07 15.15
C GLU A 177 5.44 16.62 14.76
N VAL A 178 6.37 15.88 14.13
CA VAL A 178 6.16 14.45 13.83
C VAL A 178 5.84 13.66 15.09
N ALA A 179 6.61 13.86 16.15
CA ALA A 179 6.42 13.13 17.41
C ALA A 179 5.09 13.49 18.08
N GLN A 180 4.72 14.77 18.11
CA GLN A 180 3.43 15.21 18.64
C GLN A 180 2.25 14.57 17.87
N LEU A 181 2.30 14.61 16.54
CA LEU A 181 1.24 14.03 15.69
C LEU A 181 1.05 12.53 15.93
N HIS A 182 2.13 11.78 16.14
CA HIS A 182 2.04 10.36 16.43
C HIS A 182 1.33 10.07 17.77
N VAL A 183 1.56 10.90 18.78
CA VAL A 183 0.84 10.79 20.07
C VAL A 183 -0.62 11.20 19.90
N GLU A 184 -0.89 12.32 19.22
CA GLU A 184 -2.25 12.83 18.99
C GLU A 184 -3.14 11.84 18.22
N CYS A 185 -2.58 11.19 17.19
CA CYS A 185 -3.30 10.18 16.40
C CYS A 185 -3.44 8.83 17.13
N GLY A 186 -2.77 8.63 18.25
CA GLY A 186 -2.74 7.34 18.95
C GLY A 186 -1.92 6.26 18.22
N TRP A 187 -1.00 6.64 17.33
CA TRP A 187 -0.09 5.70 16.64
C TRP A 187 1.02 5.18 17.54
N VAL A 188 1.26 5.89 18.64
CA VAL A 188 2.13 5.47 19.74
C VAL A 188 1.36 5.57 21.05
N PRO A 189 1.79 4.86 22.12
CA PRO A 189 1.14 4.94 23.42
C PRO A 189 1.04 6.37 23.95
N PRO A 190 -0.02 6.76 24.67
CA PRO A 190 -0.24 8.13 25.14
C PRO A 190 0.77 8.59 26.18
N ASP A 191 1.48 7.65 26.82
CA ASP A 191 2.55 7.90 27.77
C ASP A 191 3.95 8.02 27.12
N THR A 192 4.00 7.98 25.76
CA THR A 192 5.23 8.17 25.01
C THR A 192 5.82 9.57 25.26
N ARG A 193 7.10 9.61 25.68
CA ARG A 193 7.79 10.88 25.88
C ARG A 193 8.18 11.50 24.53
N VAL A 194 7.49 12.58 24.16
CA VAL A 194 7.73 13.30 22.89
C VAL A 194 9.21 13.56 22.58
N PRO A 195 10.06 14.05 23.53
CA PRO A 195 11.47 14.29 23.23
C PRO A 195 12.27 13.03 22.90
N ASP A 196 11.95 11.91 23.53
CA ASP A 196 12.62 10.63 23.27
C ASP A 196 12.24 10.09 21.89
N PHE A 197 10.95 10.20 21.54
CA PHE A 197 10.45 9.79 20.24
C PHE A 197 10.95 10.73 19.10
N GLU A 198 10.99 12.04 19.33
CA GLU A 198 11.61 13.02 18.43
C GLU A 198 13.06 12.65 18.11
N SER A 199 13.85 12.36 19.14
CA SER A 199 15.26 11.97 18.98
C SER A 199 15.39 10.68 18.15
N ALA A 200 14.52 9.71 18.39
CA ALA A 200 14.48 8.46 17.63
C ALA A 200 14.07 8.67 16.17
N MET A 201 13.08 9.52 15.92
CA MET A 201 12.65 9.89 14.55
C MET A 201 13.76 10.60 13.79
N ARG A 202 14.45 11.55 14.43
CA ARG A 202 15.60 12.24 13.86
C ARG A 202 16.70 11.25 13.46
N ALA A 203 17.04 10.33 14.35
CA ALA A 203 18.09 9.34 14.10
C ALA A 203 17.77 8.43 12.89
N VAL A 204 16.50 8.17 12.62
CA VAL A 204 16.05 7.36 11.48
C VAL A 204 15.97 8.19 10.20
N CYS A 205 15.43 9.40 10.26
CA CYS A 205 15.12 10.19 9.07
C CYS A 205 16.34 10.95 8.51
N GLU A 206 17.21 11.52 9.37
CA GLU A 206 18.37 12.29 8.90
C GLU A 206 19.27 11.51 7.92
N PRO A 207 19.67 10.25 8.19
CA PRO A 207 20.49 9.50 7.24
C PRO A 207 19.82 9.26 5.89
N VAL A 208 18.48 9.32 5.84
CA VAL A 208 17.71 9.15 4.60
C VAL A 208 17.78 10.42 3.76
N PHE A 209 17.67 11.59 4.37
CA PHE A 209 17.74 12.88 3.68
C PHE A 209 19.15 13.24 3.18
N GLU A 210 20.19 12.61 3.71
CA GLU A 210 21.57 12.78 3.25
C GLU A 210 21.92 11.91 2.03
N ARG A 211 21.00 11.04 1.59
CA ARG A 211 21.21 10.15 0.45
C ARG A 211 20.40 10.60 -0.76
N PRO A 212 20.88 10.37 -1.99
CA PRO A 212 20.06 10.51 -3.19
C PRO A 212 18.79 9.64 -3.08
N ILE A 213 17.65 10.18 -3.50
CA ILE A 213 16.33 9.49 -3.42
C ILE A 213 16.40 8.10 -4.07
N ALA A 214 17.20 7.93 -5.13
CA ALA A 214 17.41 6.66 -5.83
C ALA A 214 18.05 5.55 -4.97
N GLU A 215 18.70 5.90 -3.86
CA GLU A 215 19.37 4.96 -2.95
C GLU A 215 18.54 4.67 -1.69
N ILE A 216 17.39 5.33 -1.55
CA ILE A 216 16.51 5.17 -0.39
C ILE A 216 15.64 3.93 -0.58
N SER A 217 15.86 2.93 0.27
CA SER A 217 14.93 1.81 0.40
C SER A 217 13.76 2.21 1.32
N PHE A 218 12.61 2.52 0.73
CA PHE A 218 11.40 2.85 1.47
C PHE A 218 11.00 1.72 2.44
N GLY A 219 11.22 0.46 2.05
CA GLY A 219 10.96 -0.69 2.91
C GLY A 219 11.85 -0.71 4.16
N GLN A 220 13.14 -0.37 4.04
CA GLN A 220 14.02 -0.26 5.18
C GLN A 220 13.62 0.90 6.11
N LEU A 221 13.24 2.04 5.55
CA LEU A 221 12.74 3.18 6.32
C LEU A 221 11.51 2.79 7.14
N LEU A 222 10.52 2.13 6.54
CA LEU A 222 9.33 1.64 7.24
C LEU A 222 9.67 0.67 8.37
N VAL A 223 10.58 -0.29 8.13
CA VAL A 223 11.03 -1.22 9.19
C VAL A 223 11.67 -0.49 10.35
N TYR A 224 12.47 0.55 10.11
CA TYR A 224 13.05 1.36 11.18
C TYR A 224 11.99 2.16 11.93
N LEU A 225 11.04 2.79 11.22
CA LEU A 225 9.94 3.53 11.84
C LEU A 225 9.08 2.63 12.73
N PHE A 226 8.72 1.43 12.27
CA PHE A 226 7.98 0.47 13.09
C PHE A 226 8.75 -0.01 14.32
N ARG A 227 10.07 -0.14 14.25
CA ARG A 227 10.90 -0.47 15.41
C ARG A 227 10.92 0.65 16.45
N VAL A 228 10.85 1.90 16.03
CA VAL A 228 10.80 3.07 16.93
C VAL A 228 9.43 3.19 17.57
N ALA A 229 8.36 3.04 16.81
CA ALA A 229 6.99 3.13 17.31
C ALA A 229 6.57 1.91 18.18
N GLY A 230 7.22 0.76 18.03
CA GLY A 230 6.93 -0.46 18.80
C GLY A 230 7.75 -0.64 20.10
N ARG A 231 8.55 0.34 20.49
CA ARG A 231 9.27 0.38 21.78
C ARG A 231 8.52 1.20 22.80
#